data_c8e65424b2177b26e7eb81e8f41c03ee
#
_entry.id   c8e65424b2177b26e7eb81e8f41c03ee
#
_cell.length_a   1.000
_cell.length_b   1.000
_cell.length_c   1.000
_cell.angle_alpha   90.00
_cell.angle_beta   90.00
_cell.angle_gamma   90.00
#
_symmetry.space_group_name_H-M   'P 1'
#
loop_
_entity.id
_entity.type
_entity.pdbx_description
1 polymer ?
#
loop_
_entity_poly.entity_id
_entity_poly.type
_entity_poly.pdbx_seq_one_letter_code
_entity_poly.pdbx_strand_id
1 'polypeptide(L)'
;MRTIIITGASGGLAQEMVKLLPEDRLILLGRNQGKLEKLYANHPQTECIGIDITDPSAVQQLVKELYQRYGQIDILVNNAGYGIFEAFDNISDQQVREMFEVNTFALMQLSRLIGAHMKAAGKGHIVNIVSMAGLVATAKSSLYSATKFAAIGFSNALRLELMPFGVYVTTVNPGPIRTTFFDQADPDGSYVKAVDRYILEPDFVAKKIVKNFGKAKRELNLPWLLNLTHKLYTLFPRISDKLASKMFNYK
;
A
#
# COMPACT_ATOMS: atom_id res chain seq x y z
N MET A 1 5.59 23.39 3.67
CA MET A 1 6.23 22.09 3.98
C MET A 1 5.18 21.20 4.63
N ARG A 2 4.87 20.05 4.03
CA ARG A 2 3.94 19.04 4.60
C ARG A 2 4.73 18.04 5.41
N THR A 3 4.10 17.43 6.42
CA THR A 3 4.64 16.29 7.18
C THR A 3 3.99 15.01 6.65
N ILE A 4 4.80 14.09 6.11
CA ILE A 4 4.34 12.90 5.42
C ILE A 4 4.94 11.65 6.07
N ILE A 5 4.11 10.71 6.49
CA ILE A 5 4.56 9.38 6.94
C ILE A 5 4.48 8.39 5.78
N ILE A 6 5.54 7.60 5.58
CA ILE A 6 5.56 6.51 4.59
C ILE A 6 6.01 5.22 5.28
N THR A 7 5.15 4.21 5.29
CA THR A 7 5.50 2.88 5.80
C THR A 7 6.14 2.01 4.72
N GLY A 8 6.96 1.03 5.13
CA GLY A 8 7.68 0.19 4.16
C GLY A 8 8.66 0.99 3.31
N ALA A 9 9.29 2.01 3.91
CA ALA A 9 10.07 3.01 3.20
C ALA A 9 11.33 2.47 2.50
N SER A 10 11.78 1.25 2.81
CA SER A 10 12.88 0.61 2.09
C SER A 10 12.49 0.00 0.74
N GLY A 11 11.18 -0.08 0.42
CA GLY A 11 10.67 -0.64 -0.82
C GLY A 11 10.86 0.28 -2.03
N GLY A 12 10.98 -0.29 -3.23
CA GLY A 12 11.28 0.47 -4.45
C GLY A 12 10.27 1.56 -4.78
N LEU A 13 8.96 1.31 -4.58
CA LEU A 13 7.93 2.33 -4.81
C LEU A 13 8.08 3.51 -3.83
N ALA A 14 8.38 3.24 -2.55
CA ALA A 14 8.60 4.28 -1.56
C ALA A 14 9.83 5.13 -1.91
N GLN A 15 10.92 4.50 -2.36
CA GLN A 15 12.12 5.22 -2.79
C GLN A 15 11.82 6.20 -3.93
N GLU A 16 11.03 5.78 -4.92
CA GLU A 16 10.64 6.67 -6.01
C GLU A 16 9.68 7.80 -5.55
N MET A 17 8.81 7.55 -4.58
CA MET A 17 7.98 8.62 -4.00
C MET A 17 8.84 9.65 -3.24
N VAL A 18 9.80 9.21 -2.44
CA VAL A 18 10.69 10.09 -1.67
C VAL A 18 11.47 11.05 -2.58
N LYS A 19 12.00 10.57 -3.72
CA LYS A 19 12.70 11.42 -4.71
C LYS A 19 11.85 12.59 -5.23
N LEU A 20 10.53 12.46 -5.19
CA LEU A 20 9.58 13.46 -5.69
C LEU A 20 9.12 14.45 -4.61
N LEU A 21 9.65 14.36 -3.38
CA LEU A 21 9.20 15.10 -2.20
C LEU A 21 10.33 15.87 -1.49
N PRO A 22 11.22 16.59 -2.22
CA PRO A 22 12.41 17.19 -1.63
C PRO A 22 12.10 18.33 -0.64
N GLU A 23 10.92 18.96 -0.77
CA GLU A 23 10.50 20.09 0.05
C GLU A 23 9.64 19.70 1.26
N ASP A 24 9.33 18.42 1.41
CA ASP A 24 8.44 17.92 2.45
C ASP A 24 9.25 17.28 3.59
N ARG A 25 8.73 17.34 4.82
CA ARG A 25 9.25 16.57 5.94
C ARG A 25 8.75 15.13 5.82
N LEU A 26 9.67 14.19 5.74
CA LEU A 26 9.37 12.78 5.56
C LEU A 26 9.72 11.97 6.81
N ILE A 27 8.74 11.23 7.33
CA ILE A 27 8.91 10.26 8.40
C ILE A 27 8.83 8.88 7.76
N LEU A 28 9.97 8.22 7.68
CA LEU A 28 10.17 6.99 6.91
C LEU A 28 10.25 5.79 7.83
N LEU A 29 9.20 4.95 7.81
CA LEU A 29 9.07 3.81 8.70
C LEU A 29 9.48 2.50 8.02
N GLY A 30 10.28 1.69 8.71
CA GLY A 30 10.68 0.37 8.29
C GLY A 30 11.37 -0.41 9.40
N ARG A 31 11.51 -1.73 9.26
CA ARG A 31 12.08 -2.59 10.30
C ARG A 31 13.57 -2.36 10.57
N ASN A 32 14.32 -1.89 9.58
CA ASN A 32 15.76 -1.68 9.69
C ASN A 32 16.10 -0.20 9.48
N GLN A 33 16.28 0.51 10.59
CA GLN A 33 16.60 1.94 10.61
C GLN A 33 17.89 2.24 9.86
N GLY A 34 18.97 1.51 10.11
CA GLY A 34 20.26 1.76 9.46
C GLY A 34 20.23 1.57 7.94
N LYS A 35 19.34 0.68 7.43
CA LYS A 35 19.09 0.58 5.98
C LYS A 35 18.39 1.84 5.46
N LEU A 36 17.41 2.37 6.18
CA LEU A 36 16.71 3.61 5.80
C LEU A 36 17.66 4.80 5.79
N GLU A 37 18.46 4.98 6.85
CA GLU A 37 19.43 6.06 6.96
C GLU A 37 20.45 6.06 5.80
N LYS A 38 20.92 4.88 5.41
CA LYS A 38 21.80 4.75 4.23
C LYS A 38 21.10 5.11 2.92
N LEU A 39 19.84 4.67 2.73
CA LEU A 39 19.07 4.94 1.51
C LEU A 39 18.75 6.43 1.34
N TYR A 40 18.53 7.14 2.44
CA TYR A 40 18.06 8.52 2.44
C TYR A 40 19.05 9.52 3.01
N ALA A 41 20.34 9.14 3.13
CA ALA A 41 21.40 9.99 3.69
C ALA A 41 21.51 11.38 3.03
N ASN A 42 21.18 11.47 1.74
CA ASN A 42 21.25 12.72 0.97
C ASN A 42 19.92 13.48 0.88
N HIS A 43 18.86 12.99 1.53
CA HIS A 43 17.57 13.69 1.52
C HIS A 43 17.46 14.62 2.74
N PRO A 44 17.29 15.94 2.55
CA PRO A 44 17.54 16.93 3.60
C PRO A 44 16.51 16.91 4.76
N GLN A 45 15.32 16.38 4.55
CA GLN A 45 14.19 16.51 5.48
C GLN A 45 13.58 15.15 5.84
N THR A 46 14.45 14.15 6.12
CA THR A 46 13.96 12.82 6.49
C THR A 46 14.28 12.45 7.93
N GLU A 47 13.32 11.84 8.60
CA GLU A 47 13.50 11.09 9.84
C GLU A 47 13.25 9.60 9.55
N CYS A 48 14.29 8.78 9.74
CA CYS A 48 14.23 7.34 9.55
C CYS A 48 13.98 6.65 10.89
N ILE A 49 12.90 5.85 11.00
CA ILE A 49 12.51 5.19 12.24
C ILE A 49 12.43 3.68 12.03
N GLY A 50 13.19 2.94 12.83
CA GLY A 50 13.12 1.49 12.93
C GLY A 50 11.93 1.07 13.78
N ILE A 51 10.91 0.46 13.16
CA ILE A 51 9.71 -0.01 13.85
C ILE A 51 9.13 -1.24 13.18
N ASP A 52 8.65 -2.18 14.00
CA ASP A 52 7.71 -3.19 13.55
C ASP A 52 6.29 -2.62 13.63
N ILE A 53 5.69 -2.36 12.47
CA ILE A 53 4.33 -1.80 12.38
C ILE A 53 3.24 -2.80 12.78
N THR A 54 3.58 -4.07 13.00
CA THR A 54 2.66 -5.10 13.50
C THR A 54 2.58 -5.11 15.03
N ASP A 55 3.44 -4.36 15.74
CA ASP A 55 3.31 -4.13 17.18
C ASP A 55 2.37 -2.94 17.46
N PRO A 56 1.15 -3.20 17.96
CA PRO A 56 0.17 -2.15 18.20
C PRO A 56 0.63 -1.12 19.24
N SER A 57 1.38 -1.55 20.25
CA SER A 57 1.84 -0.69 21.35
C SER A 57 2.94 0.26 20.86
N ALA A 58 3.91 -0.27 20.09
CA ALA A 58 4.97 0.53 19.50
C ALA A 58 4.40 1.57 18.52
N VAL A 59 3.43 1.19 17.70
CA VAL A 59 2.77 2.11 16.75
C VAL A 59 1.99 3.20 17.49
N GLN A 60 1.27 2.86 18.55
CA GLN A 60 0.52 3.85 19.34
C GLN A 60 1.45 4.86 20.01
N GLN A 61 2.55 4.39 20.59
CA GLN A 61 3.55 5.26 21.20
C GLN A 61 4.22 6.17 20.17
N LEU A 62 4.64 5.62 19.04
CA LEU A 62 5.23 6.38 17.94
C LEU A 62 4.29 7.50 17.44
N VAL A 63 3.03 7.20 17.19
CA VAL A 63 2.06 8.21 16.72
C VAL A 63 1.91 9.33 17.73
N LYS A 64 1.82 9.01 19.04
CA LYS A 64 1.77 10.01 20.10
C LYS A 64 3.00 10.94 20.09
N GLU A 65 4.20 10.37 19.99
CA GLU A 65 5.46 11.13 19.93
C GLU A 65 5.55 12.03 18.70
N LEU A 66 5.12 11.52 17.53
CA LEU A 66 5.14 12.30 16.31
C LEU A 66 4.19 13.51 16.37
N TYR A 67 3.00 13.36 16.95
CA TYR A 67 2.08 14.48 17.15
C TYR A 67 2.58 15.47 18.21
N GLN A 68 3.25 15.02 19.26
CA GLN A 68 3.90 15.91 20.24
C GLN A 68 5.02 16.74 19.60
N ARG A 69 5.78 16.13 18.67
CA ARG A 69 6.95 16.75 18.03
C ARG A 69 6.58 17.67 16.88
N TYR A 70 5.64 17.25 16.06
CA TYR A 70 5.32 17.94 14.80
C TYR A 70 3.96 18.63 14.78
N GLY A 71 3.10 18.36 15.74
CA GLY A 71 1.76 18.95 15.85
C GLY A 71 0.77 18.47 14.81
N GLN A 72 1.22 18.20 13.57
CA GLN A 72 0.37 17.78 12.46
C GLN A 72 1.08 16.81 11.54
N ILE A 73 0.33 15.82 11.06
CA ILE A 73 0.69 14.92 9.96
C ILE A 73 -0.30 15.20 8.84
N ASP A 74 0.21 15.65 7.69
CA ASP A 74 -0.63 16.04 6.56
C ASP A 74 -1.01 14.84 5.70
N ILE A 75 -0.08 13.87 5.53
CA ILE A 75 -0.30 12.70 4.68
C ILE A 75 0.25 11.45 5.38
N LEU A 76 -0.57 10.40 5.39
CA LEU A 76 -0.15 9.05 5.72
C LEU A 76 -0.15 8.20 4.44
N VAL A 77 1.00 7.60 4.10
CA VAL A 77 1.10 6.61 3.02
C VAL A 77 1.35 5.23 3.64
N ASN A 78 0.30 4.43 3.71
CA ASN A 78 0.38 3.03 4.06
C ASN A 78 0.90 2.24 2.84
N ASN A 79 2.22 2.11 2.73
CA ASN A 79 2.88 1.44 1.62
C ASN A 79 3.49 0.08 2.02
N ALA A 80 3.68 -0.18 3.29
CA ALA A 80 4.18 -1.47 3.76
C ALA A 80 3.27 -2.62 3.32
N GLY A 81 3.88 -3.68 2.83
CA GLY A 81 3.17 -4.88 2.40
C GLY A 81 4.09 -5.84 1.67
N TYR A 82 3.71 -7.11 1.66
CA TYR A 82 4.37 -8.16 0.90
C TYR A 82 3.35 -9.16 0.38
N GLY A 83 3.78 -10.06 -0.51
CA GLY A 83 2.95 -11.12 -1.07
C GLY A 83 3.64 -12.46 -0.99
N ILE A 84 2.84 -13.53 -1.05
CA ILE A 84 3.24 -14.91 -1.31
C ILE A 84 2.26 -15.40 -2.38
N PHE A 85 2.79 -15.83 -3.53
CA PHE A 85 2.02 -16.39 -4.62
C PHE A 85 2.24 -17.89 -4.64
N GLU A 86 1.31 -18.61 -4.00
CA GLU A 86 1.39 -20.04 -3.77
C GLU A 86 0.00 -20.67 -3.86
N ALA A 87 -0.06 -21.98 -4.15
CA ALA A 87 -1.30 -22.74 -4.10
C ALA A 87 -1.89 -22.68 -2.69
N PHE A 88 -3.21 -22.60 -2.58
CA PHE A 88 -3.91 -22.36 -1.33
C PHE A 88 -3.62 -23.42 -0.25
N ASP A 89 -3.33 -24.65 -0.66
CA ASP A 89 -3.04 -25.80 0.20
C ASP A 89 -1.57 -25.87 0.66
N ASN A 90 -0.69 -25.05 0.10
CA ASN A 90 0.71 -24.92 0.50
C ASN A 90 0.95 -23.72 1.45
N ILE A 91 -0.08 -22.95 1.77
CA ILE A 91 0.02 -21.78 2.64
C ILE A 91 -0.19 -22.22 4.10
N SER A 92 0.78 -21.91 4.97
CA SER A 92 0.68 -22.19 6.39
C SER A 92 -0.19 -21.18 7.14
N ASP A 93 -0.78 -21.57 8.27
CA ASP A 93 -1.53 -20.67 9.16
C ASP A 93 -0.69 -19.47 9.64
N GLN A 94 0.61 -19.68 9.84
CA GLN A 94 1.54 -18.61 10.21
C GLN A 94 1.65 -17.56 9.10
N GLN A 95 1.83 -17.98 7.86
CA GLN A 95 1.87 -17.08 6.70
C GLN A 95 0.55 -16.31 6.54
N VAL A 96 -0.59 -16.96 6.80
CA VAL A 96 -1.89 -16.28 6.79
C VAL A 96 -1.92 -15.14 7.79
N ARG A 97 -1.56 -15.40 9.06
CA ARG A 97 -1.53 -14.39 10.12
C ARG A 97 -0.58 -13.24 9.81
N GLU A 98 0.67 -13.57 9.50
CA GLU A 98 1.72 -12.57 9.25
C GLU A 98 1.37 -11.65 8.08
N MET A 99 0.78 -12.17 7.00
CA MET A 99 0.41 -11.34 5.86
C MET A 99 -0.77 -10.42 6.18
N PHE A 100 -1.77 -10.87 6.96
CA PHE A 100 -2.85 -10.03 7.44
C PHE A 100 -2.33 -8.95 8.40
N GLU A 101 -1.41 -9.29 9.31
CA GLU A 101 -0.81 -8.32 10.25
C GLU A 101 -0.16 -7.15 9.50
N VAL A 102 0.67 -7.43 8.49
CA VAL A 102 1.38 -6.38 7.75
C VAL A 102 0.45 -5.66 6.76
N ASN A 103 -0.25 -6.40 5.89
CA ASN A 103 -0.96 -5.82 4.76
C ASN A 103 -2.28 -5.15 5.15
N THR A 104 -2.88 -5.57 6.28
CA THR A 104 -4.24 -5.18 6.66
C THR A 104 -4.28 -4.53 8.04
N PHE A 105 -3.88 -5.25 9.10
CA PHE A 105 -4.09 -4.75 10.46
C PHE A 105 -3.21 -3.54 10.78
N ALA A 106 -1.94 -3.54 10.36
CA ALA A 106 -1.05 -2.39 10.53
C ALA A 106 -1.58 -1.15 9.76
N LEU A 107 -2.07 -1.34 8.53
CA LEU A 107 -2.72 -0.28 7.75
C LEU A 107 -3.95 0.28 8.47
N MET A 108 -4.82 -0.61 8.99
CA MET A 108 -6.01 -0.21 9.73
C MET A 108 -5.65 0.56 11.00
N GLN A 109 -4.66 0.10 11.75
CA GLN A 109 -4.23 0.73 12.99
C GLN A 109 -3.66 2.14 12.76
N LEU A 110 -2.70 2.29 11.83
CA LEU A 110 -2.13 3.58 11.48
C LEU A 110 -3.19 4.55 10.96
N SER A 111 -4.07 4.06 10.08
CA SER A 111 -5.17 4.87 9.55
C SER A 111 -6.14 5.32 10.64
N ARG A 112 -6.44 4.47 11.63
CA ARG A 112 -7.32 4.81 12.76
C ARG A 112 -6.67 5.85 13.67
N LEU A 113 -5.42 5.65 14.07
CA LEU A 113 -4.73 6.55 14.99
C LEU A 113 -4.50 7.93 14.34
N ILE A 114 -3.90 7.97 13.15
CA ILE A 114 -3.59 9.22 12.46
C ILE A 114 -4.87 9.87 11.92
N GLY A 115 -5.81 9.08 11.40
CA GLY A 115 -7.11 9.57 10.92
C GLY A 115 -7.93 10.26 12.00
N ALA A 116 -7.86 9.82 13.26
CA ALA A 116 -8.52 10.50 14.39
C ALA A 116 -7.97 11.92 14.60
N HIS A 117 -6.67 12.11 14.51
CA HIS A 117 -6.04 13.43 14.59
C HIS A 117 -6.37 14.30 13.36
N MET A 118 -6.33 13.72 12.16
CA MET A 118 -6.71 14.42 10.92
C MET A 118 -8.19 14.88 10.98
N LYS A 119 -9.08 14.01 11.50
CA LYS A 119 -10.49 14.34 11.73
C LYS A 119 -10.64 15.54 12.67
N ALA A 120 -9.93 15.54 13.79
CA ALA A 120 -9.95 16.66 14.75
C ALA A 120 -9.40 17.97 14.15
N ALA A 121 -8.41 17.89 13.26
CA ALA A 121 -7.81 19.02 12.56
C ALA A 121 -8.63 19.51 11.35
N GLY A 122 -9.65 18.77 10.91
CA GLY A 122 -10.46 19.10 9.73
C GLY A 122 -9.71 19.00 8.40
N LYS A 123 -8.58 18.30 8.35
CA LYS A 123 -7.76 18.16 7.14
C LYS A 123 -6.79 16.99 7.25
N GLY A 124 -6.45 16.39 6.12
CA GLY A 124 -5.49 15.31 6.02
C GLY A 124 -5.72 14.43 4.80
N HIS A 125 -4.77 13.55 4.51
CA HIS A 125 -4.90 12.59 3.42
C HIS A 125 -4.29 11.24 3.79
N ILE A 126 -5.08 10.19 3.78
CA ILE A 126 -4.63 8.81 3.95
C ILE A 126 -4.55 8.15 2.57
N VAL A 127 -3.39 7.66 2.20
CA VAL A 127 -3.11 6.99 0.93
C VAL A 127 -2.74 5.54 1.22
N ASN A 128 -3.62 4.62 0.86
CA ASN A 128 -3.43 3.19 1.07
C ASN A 128 -2.94 2.51 -0.22
N ILE A 129 -1.70 2.02 -0.23
CA ILE A 129 -1.17 1.26 -1.35
C ILE A 129 -1.67 -0.18 -1.25
N VAL A 130 -2.64 -0.49 -2.08
CA VAL A 130 -3.31 -1.78 -2.07
C VAL A 130 -2.79 -2.66 -3.22
N SER A 131 -3.61 -2.97 -4.21
CA SER A 131 -3.27 -3.70 -5.44
C SER A 131 -4.52 -3.93 -6.28
N MET A 132 -4.34 -4.17 -7.58
CA MET A 132 -5.40 -4.76 -8.41
C MET A 132 -5.85 -6.13 -7.90
N ALA A 133 -4.98 -6.88 -7.19
CA ALA A 133 -5.34 -8.12 -6.51
C ALA A 133 -6.38 -7.95 -5.38
N GLY A 134 -6.63 -6.72 -4.91
CA GLY A 134 -7.74 -6.39 -4.01
C GLY A 134 -9.06 -6.08 -4.73
N LEU A 135 -9.09 -6.12 -6.06
CA LEU A 135 -10.25 -5.88 -6.91
C LEU A 135 -10.59 -7.10 -7.78
N VAL A 136 -9.57 -7.85 -8.19
CA VAL A 136 -9.70 -9.06 -9.02
C VAL A 136 -8.76 -10.12 -8.46
N ALA A 137 -9.31 -11.23 -7.98
CA ALA A 137 -8.50 -12.35 -7.50
C ALA A 137 -8.01 -13.23 -8.66
N THR A 138 -6.81 -13.80 -8.47
CA THR A 138 -6.20 -14.74 -9.42
C THR A 138 -5.76 -16.02 -8.72
N ALA A 139 -5.60 -17.10 -9.46
CA ALA A 139 -5.05 -18.34 -8.92
C ALA A 139 -3.67 -18.09 -8.27
N LYS A 140 -3.30 -18.87 -7.26
CA LYS A 140 -2.07 -18.74 -6.46
C LYS A 140 -1.89 -17.40 -5.72
N SER A 141 -2.90 -16.52 -5.73
CA SER A 141 -2.88 -15.25 -4.95
C SER A 141 -3.96 -15.19 -3.89
N SER A 142 -4.57 -16.30 -3.51
CA SER A 142 -5.73 -16.34 -2.62
C SER A 142 -5.52 -15.57 -1.32
N LEU A 143 -4.42 -15.83 -0.61
CA LEU A 143 -4.08 -15.14 0.63
C LEU A 143 -3.78 -13.67 0.39
N TYR A 144 -2.91 -13.36 -0.56
CA TYR A 144 -2.56 -11.97 -0.88
C TYR A 144 -3.79 -11.16 -1.28
N SER A 145 -4.62 -11.72 -2.18
CA SER A 145 -5.89 -11.09 -2.57
C SER A 145 -6.79 -10.85 -1.37
N ALA A 146 -6.97 -11.83 -0.47
CA ALA A 146 -7.81 -11.67 0.72
C ALA A 146 -7.36 -10.47 1.57
N THR A 147 -6.04 -10.30 1.82
CA THR A 147 -5.52 -9.15 2.58
C THR A 147 -5.80 -7.83 1.87
N LYS A 148 -5.69 -7.80 0.54
CA LYS A 148 -5.89 -6.57 -0.26
C LYS A 148 -7.37 -6.23 -0.43
N PHE A 149 -8.27 -7.21 -0.55
CA PHE A 149 -9.72 -6.99 -0.50
C PHE A 149 -10.15 -6.40 0.85
N ALA A 150 -9.63 -6.94 1.96
CA ALA A 150 -9.89 -6.42 3.30
C ALA A 150 -9.44 -4.95 3.44
N ALA A 151 -8.24 -4.61 2.95
CA ALA A 151 -7.73 -3.24 2.96
C ALA A 151 -8.58 -2.28 2.11
N ILE A 152 -9.12 -2.73 0.96
CA ILE A 152 -10.04 -1.91 0.14
C ILE A 152 -11.37 -1.71 0.86
N GLY A 153 -11.96 -2.77 1.42
CA GLY A 153 -13.23 -2.68 2.17
C GLY A 153 -13.13 -1.68 3.30
N PHE A 154 -12.07 -1.80 4.13
CA PHE A 154 -11.76 -0.84 5.19
C PHE A 154 -11.61 0.59 4.66
N SER A 155 -10.82 0.79 3.61
CA SER A 155 -10.56 2.11 3.03
C SER A 155 -11.85 2.77 2.49
N ASN A 156 -12.76 1.98 1.95
CA ASN A 156 -14.04 2.46 1.45
C ASN A 156 -14.94 2.98 2.57
N ALA A 157 -15.04 2.25 3.68
CA ALA A 157 -15.78 2.67 4.87
C ALA A 157 -15.14 3.92 5.50
N LEU A 158 -13.82 3.88 5.73
CA LEU A 158 -13.07 4.99 6.33
C LEU A 158 -13.20 6.29 5.53
N ARG A 159 -13.27 6.20 4.21
CA ARG A 159 -13.49 7.37 3.33
C ARG A 159 -14.82 8.05 3.62
N LEU A 160 -15.89 7.28 3.79
CA LEU A 160 -17.21 7.82 4.11
C LEU A 160 -17.24 8.46 5.49
N GLU A 161 -16.55 7.85 6.45
CA GLU A 161 -16.47 8.35 7.83
C GLU A 161 -15.65 9.65 7.94
N LEU A 162 -14.61 9.82 7.12
CA LEU A 162 -13.70 10.96 7.20
C LEU A 162 -14.06 12.11 6.23
N MET A 163 -14.82 11.82 5.18
CA MET A 163 -15.21 12.82 4.17
C MET A 163 -15.92 14.05 4.76
N PRO A 164 -16.85 13.95 5.74
CA PRO A 164 -17.49 15.12 6.34
C PRO A 164 -16.51 16.06 7.08
N PHE A 165 -15.32 15.57 7.41
CA PHE A 165 -14.29 16.31 8.15
C PHE A 165 -13.16 16.83 7.25
N GLY A 166 -13.34 16.84 5.92
CA GLY A 166 -12.32 17.33 5.01
C GLY A 166 -11.06 16.46 4.89
N VAL A 167 -11.12 15.20 5.34
CA VAL A 167 -10.01 14.26 5.24
C VAL A 167 -10.21 13.31 4.07
N TYR A 168 -9.21 13.23 3.21
CA TYR A 168 -9.26 12.37 2.02
C TYR A 168 -8.72 10.96 2.32
N VAL A 169 -9.31 9.96 1.69
CA VAL A 169 -8.80 8.58 1.71
C VAL A 169 -8.73 8.06 0.27
N THR A 170 -7.53 7.80 -0.21
CA THR A 170 -7.28 7.27 -1.56
C THR A 170 -6.74 5.85 -1.48
N THR A 171 -7.34 4.91 -2.21
CA THR A 171 -6.71 3.61 -2.50
C THR A 171 -5.91 3.71 -3.79
N VAL A 172 -4.69 3.22 -3.77
CA VAL A 172 -3.85 3.05 -4.96
C VAL A 172 -3.81 1.56 -5.26
N ASN A 173 -4.32 1.19 -6.43
CA ASN A 173 -4.48 -0.20 -6.84
C ASN A 173 -3.62 -0.47 -8.09
N PRO A 174 -2.29 -0.60 -7.92
CA PRO A 174 -1.42 -0.91 -9.05
C PRO A 174 -1.56 -2.38 -9.46
N GLY A 175 -1.33 -2.65 -10.74
CA GLY A 175 -0.89 -3.94 -11.22
C GLY A 175 0.56 -4.24 -10.76
N PRO A 176 1.21 -5.25 -11.35
CA PRO A 176 2.60 -5.57 -11.03
C PRO A 176 3.51 -4.35 -11.22
N ILE A 177 4.42 -4.10 -10.24
CA ILE A 177 5.42 -3.02 -10.32
C ILE A 177 6.81 -3.66 -10.28
N ARG A 178 7.73 -3.24 -11.13
CA ARG A 178 9.11 -3.71 -11.18
C ARG A 178 9.90 -3.27 -9.94
N THR A 179 9.83 -4.07 -8.89
CA THR A 179 10.51 -3.85 -7.61
C THR A 179 10.96 -5.17 -7.02
N THR A 180 11.75 -5.13 -5.97
CA THR A 180 12.17 -6.32 -5.18
C THR A 180 11.00 -7.03 -4.47
N PHE A 181 9.76 -6.58 -4.63
CA PHE A 181 8.58 -7.25 -4.10
C PHE A 181 8.45 -8.69 -4.59
N PHE A 182 8.75 -8.92 -5.86
CA PHE A 182 8.63 -10.24 -6.47
C PHE A 182 9.75 -11.21 -6.09
N ASP A 183 10.87 -10.73 -5.57
CA ASP A 183 11.95 -11.61 -5.07
C ASP A 183 11.43 -12.55 -3.96
N GLN A 184 10.47 -12.06 -3.16
CA GLN A 184 9.79 -12.83 -2.11
C GLN A 184 8.46 -13.41 -2.57
N ALA A 185 7.67 -12.66 -3.35
CA ALA A 185 6.30 -13.05 -3.70
C ALA A 185 6.24 -14.15 -4.76
N ASP A 186 7.23 -14.20 -5.67
CA ASP A 186 7.30 -15.09 -6.84
C ASP A 186 8.73 -15.58 -7.07
N PRO A 187 9.31 -16.38 -6.14
CA PRO A 187 10.71 -16.76 -6.19
C PRO A 187 11.13 -17.54 -7.45
N ASP A 188 10.21 -18.26 -8.08
CA ASP A 188 10.45 -18.99 -9.32
C ASP A 188 10.28 -18.15 -10.59
N GLY A 189 9.75 -16.91 -10.44
CA GLY A 189 9.54 -15.98 -11.52
C GLY A 189 8.42 -16.35 -12.51
N SER A 190 7.60 -17.34 -12.17
CA SER A 190 6.54 -17.83 -13.05
C SER A 190 5.44 -16.79 -13.27
N TYR A 191 5.03 -16.11 -12.20
CA TYR A 191 4.07 -15.03 -12.27
C TYR A 191 4.61 -13.82 -13.05
N VAL A 192 5.83 -13.38 -12.72
CA VAL A 192 6.48 -12.22 -13.38
C VAL A 192 6.56 -12.44 -14.89
N LYS A 193 6.98 -13.63 -15.34
CA LYS A 193 7.03 -13.98 -16.78
C LYS A 193 5.67 -13.87 -17.45
N ALA A 194 4.61 -14.29 -16.78
CA ALA A 194 3.27 -14.29 -17.37
C ALA A 194 2.67 -12.88 -17.49
N VAL A 195 3.07 -11.97 -16.61
CA VAL A 195 2.53 -10.59 -16.56
C VAL A 195 3.50 -9.54 -17.08
N ASP A 196 4.66 -9.90 -17.60
CA ASP A 196 5.77 -9.00 -17.94
C ASP A 196 5.33 -7.77 -18.76
N ARG A 197 4.47 -7.95 -19.76
CA ARG A 197 3.93 -6.86 -20.58
C ARG A 197 3.03 -5.87 -19.83
N TYR A 198 2.61 -6.19 -18.60
CA TYR A 198 1.75 -5.34 -17.77
C TYR A 198 2.50 -4.75 -16.58
N ILE A 199 3.80 -5.07 -16.44
CA ILE A 199 4.62 -4.58 -15.34
C ILE A 199 4.82 -3.07 -15.50
N LEU A 200 4.51 -2.35 -14.42
CA LEU A 200 4.66 -0.90 -14.34
C LEU A 200 6.04 -0.54 -13.80
N GLU A 201 6.60 0.56 -14.26
CA GLU A 201 7.80 1.12 -13.67
C GLU A 201 7.46 1.90 -12.38
N PRO A 202 8.25 1.74 -11.30
CA PRO A 202 7.94 2.32 -9.99
C PRO A 202 7.91 3.84 -10.01
N ASP A 203 8.75 4.50 -10.81
CA ASP A 203 8.76 5.96 -10.96
C ASP A 203 7.45 6.50 -11.57
N PHE A 204 6.90 5.79 -12.57
CA PHE A 204 5.60 6.14 -13.15
C PHE A 204 4.48 6.08 -12.11
N VAL A 205 4.44 5.01 -11.31
CA VAL A 205 3.42 4.83 -10.26
C VAL A 205 3.60 5.90 -9.18
N ALA A 206 4.82 6.14 -8.71
CA ALA A 206 5.16 7.16 -7.73
C ALA A 206 4.71 8.56 -8.18
N LYS A 207 4.99 8.95 -9.42
CA LYS A 207 4.55 10.23 -10.01
C LYS A 207 3.02 10.37 -9.96
N LYS A 208 2.27 9.30 -10.26
CA LYS A 208 0.80 9.31 -10.19
C LYS A 208 0.30 9.45 -8.76
N ILE A 209 0.94 8.82 -7.79
CA ILE A 209 0.58 8.89 -6.37
C ILE A 209 0.83 10.31 -5.85
N VAL A 210 2.06 10.81 -5.97
CA VAL A 210 2.48 12.11 -5.44
C VAL A 210 1.68 13.26 -6.06
N LYS A 211 1.38 13.22 -7.37
CA LYS A 211 0.51 14.19 -8.06
C LYS A 211 -0.89 14.30 -7.46
N ASN A 212 -1.34 13.25 -6.77
CA ASN A 212 -2.67 13.20 -6.14
C ASN A 212 -2.65 13.51 -4.64
N PHE A 213 -1.52 13.79 -4.04
CA PHE A 213 -1.47 14.21 -2.63
C PHE A 213 -2.27 15.48 -2.40
N GLY A 214 -3.10 15.46 -1.33
CA GLY A 214 -4.00 16.56 -0.99
C GLY A 214 -5.22 16.72 -1.92
N LYS A 215 -5.51 15.75 -2.80
CA LYS A 215 -6.68 15.80 -3.70
C LYS A 215 -7.72 14.75 -3.32
N ALA A 216 -8.99 15.09 -3.51
CA ALA A 216 -10.14 14.21 -3.27
C ALA A 216 -10.26 13.13 -4.36
N LYS A 217 -9.23 12.29 -4.51
CA LYS A 217 -9.24 11.19 -5.45
C LYS A 217 -9.62 9.89 -4.73
N ARG A 218 -10.73 9.27 -5.13
CA ARG A 218 -11.22 8.03 -4.53
C ARG A 218 -10.21 6.89 -4.68
N GLU A 219 -9.76 6.64 -5.90
CA GLU A 219 -8.90 5.52 -6.24
C GLU A 219 -8.00 5.81 -7.45
N LEU A 220 -6.83 5.20 -7.47
CA LEU A 220 -5.90 5.20 -8.58
C LEU A 220 -5.68 3.75 -9.02
N ASN A 221 -6.40 3.33 -10.06
CA ASN A 221 -6.28 2.00 -10.67
C ASN A 221 -5.29 2.10 -11.84
N LEU A 222 -4.16 1.40 -11.74
CA LEU A 222 -3.06 1.49 -12.69
C LEU A 222 -2.64 0.07 -13.14
N PRO A 223 -2.48 -0.15 -14.46
CA PRO A 223 -2.87 0.72 -15.57
C PRO A 223 -4.40 0.81 -15.71
N TRP A 224 -4.89 1.83 -16.41
CA TRP A 224 -6.33 2.07 -16.55
C TRP A 224 -7.10 0.90 -17.18
N LEU A 225 -6.43 0.09 -18.01
CA LEU A 225 -7.01 -1.10 -18.63
C LEU A 225 -7.48 -2.13 -17.59
N LEU A 226 -6.73 -2.31 -16.50
CA LEU A 226 -7.11 -3.21 -15.42
C LEU A 226 -8.34 -2.72 -14.64
N ASN A 227 -8.62 -1.42 -14.66
CA ASN A 227 -9.87 -0.88 -14.12
C ASN A 227 -11.09 -1.35 -14.91
N LEU A 228 -10.98 -1.46 -16.24
CA LEU A 228 -12.04 -2.03 -17.07
C LEU A 228 -12.21 -3.53 -16.76
N THR A 229 -11.12 -4.26 -16.62
CA THR A 229 -11.15 -5.69 -16.24
C THR A 229 -11.87 -5.89 -14.90
N HIS A 230 -11.59 -5.05 -13.89
CA HIS A 230 -12.31 -5.10 -12.61
C HIS A 230 -13.81 -4.88 -12.76
N LYS A 231 -14.24 -3.89 -13.56
CA LYS A 231 -15.66 -3.65 -13.80
C LYS A 231 -16.34 -4.83 -14.50
N LEU A 232 -15.69 -5.43 -15.48
CA LEU A 232 -16.18 -6.63 -16.16
C LEU A 232 -16.23 -7.83 -15.20
N TYR A 233 -15.21 -7.99 -14.36
CA TYR A 233 -15.16 -9.04 -13.34
C TYR A 233 -16.36 -8.96 -12.40
N THR A 234 -16.71 -7.76 -11.96
CA THR A 234 -17.84 -7.52 -11.05
C THR A 234 -19.20 -7.75 -11.73
N LEU A 235 -19.35 -7.32 -12.99
CA LEU A 235 -20.61 -7.42 -13.73
C LEU A 235 -20.86 -8.82 -14.32
N PHE A 236 -19.80 -9.51 -14.73
CA PHE A 236 -19.87 -10.81 -15.41
C PHE A 236 -18.91 -11.84 -14.76
N PRO A 237 -19.09 -12.20 -13.49
CA PRO A 237 -18.13 -13.01 -12.74
C PRO A 237 -17.83 -14.36 -13.40
N ARG A 238 -18.87 -15.10 -13.84
CA ARG A 238 -18.68 -16.42 -14.48
C ARG A 238 -17.84 -16.39 -15.77
N ILE A 239 -17.98 -15.33 -16.57
CA ILE A 239 -17.19 -15.15 -17.79
C ILE A 239 -15.75 -14.78 -17.42
N SER A 240 -15.60 -13.89 -16.46
CA SER A 240 -14.32 -13.44 -15.97
C SER A 240 -13.50 -14.54 -15.29
N ASP A 241 -14.13 -15.39 -14.50
CA ASP A 241 -13.48 -16.57 -13.91
C ASP A 241 -12.95 -17.54 -15.00
N LYS A 242 -13.75 -17.77 -16.04
CA LYS A 242 -13.36 -18.62 -17.16
C LYS A 242 -12.19 -18.03 -17.97
N LEU A 243 -12.11 -16.71 -18.09
CA LEU A 243 -11.00 -16.01 -18.73
C LEU A 243 -9.78 -15.99 -17.83
N ALA A 244 -9.94 -15.68 -16.55
CA ALA A 244 -8.87 -15.66 -15.56
C ALA A 244 -8.21 -17.03 -15.42
N SER A 245 -8.99 -18.11 -15.38
CA SER A 245 -8.46 -19.48 -15.30
C SER A 245 -7.60 -19.87 -16.51
N LYS A 246 -7.88 -19.30 -17.70
CA LYS A 246 -7.06 -19.53 -18.91
C LYS A 246 -5.79 -18.69 -18.93
N MET A 247 -5.86 -17.45 -18.42
CA MET A 247 -4.72 -16.51 -18.43
C MET A 247 -3.72 -16.77 -17.29
N PHE A 248 -4.20 -17.23 -16.14
CA PHE A 248 -3.42 -17.38 -14.90
C PHE A 248 -3.26 -18.85 -14.46
N ASN A 249 -3.50 -19.81 -15.37
CA ASN A 249 -3.27 -21.21 -15.07
C ASN A 249 -1.78 -21.54 -15.34
N TYR A 250 -0.94 -21.12 -14.40
CA TYR A 250 0.49 -21.50 -14.38
C TYR A 250 0.59 -22.92 -13.86
N LYS A 251 0.87 -23.88 -14.75
CA LYS A 251 1.31 -25.21 -14.35
C LYS A 251 2.78 -25.18 -14.00
#